data_020e853357ad1184d95ebbd04fe2fc42
#
_entry.id   020e853357ad1184d95ebbd04fe2fc42
#
_cell.length_a   1.000
_cell.length_b   1.000
_cell.length_c   1.000
_cell.angle_alpha   90.00
_cell.angle_beta   90.00
_cell.angle_gamma   90.00
#
_symmetry.space_group_name_H-M   'P 1'
#
loop_
_entity.id
_entity.type
_entity.pdbx_description
1 polymer ?
#
loop_
_entity_poly.entity_id
_entity_poly.type
_entity_poly.pdbx_seq_one_letter_code
_entity_poly.pdbx_strand_id
1 'polypeptide(L)'
;MPRPRVTLKLATSLDGRIATAAGESQWITGEASRAEVQRLRTAHDAVLVGAETVRKDNPSLLARTEPPSAKQPARVVVTTRLEIPPDAKMFGDVAIAPVIVFSVPRASPARQAILEAMGARIEPVDTGPGGADMAAVLERLSGLGFGGVLVEGGGRIAASLIDLGVVDRIEWFRAPILLGGEGRPALAELSYDVLADAPRFKRVALRELGPDVWESYERA
;
A
#
# COMPACT_ATOMS: atom_id res chain seq x y z
N MET A 1 14.27 -3.29 17.60
CA MET A 1 14.90 -3.22 16.26
C MET A 1 14.42 -1.93 15.60
N PRO A 2 15.17 -1.29 14.70
CA PRO A 2 14.68 -0.14 13.99
C PRO A 2 13.48 -0.57 13.12
N ARG A 3 12.46 0.29 12.96
CA ARG A 3 11.32 0.02 12.08
C ARG A 3 11.76 -0.23 10.62
N PRO A 4 10.98 -0.92 9.79
CA PRO A 4 11.31 -1.05 8.37
C PRO A 4 11.26 0.31 7.67
N ARG A 5 12.04 0.46 6.60
CA ARG A 5 11.93 1.61 5.70
C ARG A 5 10.59 1.57 4.97
N VAL A 6 9.83 2.66 5.03
CA VAL A 6 8.49 2.76 4.43
C VAL A 6 8.56 3.56 3.14
N THR A 7 8.24 2.93 2.03
CA THR A 7 8.03 3.57 0.73
C THR A 7 6.55 3.61 0.42
N LEU A 8 5.99 4.80 0.30
CA LEU A 8 4.60 5.01 -0.12
C LEU A 8 4.55 5.17 -1.64
N LYS A 9 3.84 4.29 -2.33
CA LYS A 9 3.61 4.39 -3.77
C LYS A 9 2.21 4.96 -4.03
N LEU A 10 2.15 6.04 -4.80
CA LEU A 10 0.91 6.68 -5.25
C LEU A 10 0.82 6.63 -6.78
N ALA A 11 -0.37 6.34 -7.31
CA ALA A 11 -0.69 6.44 -8.74
C ALA A 11 -1.95 7.28 -8.89
N THR A 12 -1.84 8.48 -9.48
CA THR A 12 -2.91 9.47 -9.45
C THR A 12 -3.12 10.14 -10.80
N SER A 13 -4.29 10.78 -10.95
CA SER A 13 -4.52 11.84 -11.91
C SER A 13 -3.67 13.09 -11.60
N LEU A 14 -3.67 14.11 -12.47
CA LEU A 14 -3.01 15.41 -12.24
C LEU A 14 -3.53 16.11 -10.99
N ASP A 15 -4.81 15.97 -10.71
CA ASP A 15 -5.49 16.54 -9.54
C ASP A 15 -5.49 15.62 -8.30
N GLY A 16 -4.60 14.62 -8.27
CA GLY A 16 -4.31 13.81 -7.09
C GLY A 16 -5.37 12.78 -6.74
N ARG A 17 -6.16 12.29 -7.71
CA ARG A 17 -7.21 11.29 -7.49
C ARG A 17 -6.74 9.89 -7.86
N ILE A 18 -7.20 8.90 -7.11
CA ILE A 18 -6.90 7.46 -7.31
C ILE A 18 -8.07 6.67 -7.88
N ALA A 19 -9.22 7.28 -8.03
CA ALA A 19 -10.41 6.71 -8.66
C ALA A 19 -11.41 7.80 -9.01
N THR A 20 -12.33 7.52 -9.93
CA THR A 20 -13.50 8.35 -10.22
C THR A 20 -14.46 8.39 -9.02
N ALA A 21 -15.48 9.24 -9.05
CA ALA A 21 -16.56 9.26 -8.07
C ALA A 21 -17.27 7.89 -7.95
N ALA A 22 -17.44 7.17 -9.05
CA ALA A 22 -18.01 5.83 -9.07
C ALA A 22 -17.05 4.75 -8.53
N GLY A 23 -15.77 5.10 -8.29
CA GLY A 23 -14.76 4.18 -7.77
C GLY A 23 -13.97 3.42 -8.82
N GLU A 24 -14.10 3.77 -10.11
CA GLU A 24 -13.28 3.21 -11.17
C GLU A 24 -11.83 3.72 -11.03
N SER A 25 -10.86 2.78 -10.94
CA SER A 25 -9.44 3.07 -10.74
C SER A 25 -8.54 2.46 -11.82
N GLN A 26 -9.05 1.56 -12.65
CA GLN A 26 -8.28 0.82 -13.65
C GLN A 26 -8.52 1.39 -15.06
N TRP A 27 -7.52 1.92 -15.76
CA TRP A 27 -6.13 2.14 -15.32
C TRP A 27 -5.85 3.65 -15.39
N ILE A 28 -5.52 4.26 -14.27
CA ILE A 28 -5.17 5.68 -14.23
C ILE A 28 -3.81 5.90 -14.92
N THR A 29 -2.81 5.07 -14.57
CA THR A 29 -1.45 5.19 -15.12
C THR A 29 -1.18 4.17 -16.22
N GLY A 30 -0.27 4.51 -17.14
CA GLY A 30 0.09 3.70 -18.29
C GLY A 30 0.92 2.45 -17.97
N GLU A 31 1.25 1.69 -19.00
CA GLU A 31 1.96 0.41 -18.88
C GLU A 31 3.39 0.59 -18.34
N ALA A 32 4.11 1.62 -18.80
CA ALA A 32 5.46 1.91 -18.32
C ALA A 32 5.52 2.19 -16.81
N SER A 33 4.53 2.93 -16.29
CA SER A 33 4.36 3.16 -14.86
C SER A 33 4.08 1.86 -14.11
N ARG A 34 3.22 0.99 -14.64
CA ARG A 34 2.93 -0.31 -14.03
C ARG A 34 4.15 -1.24 -14.04
N ALA A 35 4.97 -1.19 -15.08
CA ALA A 35 6.24 -1.94 -15.13
C ALA A 35 7.21 -1.47 -14.04
N GLU A 36 7.33 -0.15 -13.82
CA GLU A 36 8.18 0.39 -12.74
C GLU A 36 7.67 -0.04 -11.35
N VAL A 37 6.35 -0.13 -11.14
CA VAL A 37 5.78 -0.66 -9.89
C VAL A 37 6.20 -2.12 -9.65
N GLN A 38 6.31 -2.95 -10.69
CA GLN A 38 6.81 -4.32 -10.53
C GLN A 38 8.28 -4.33 -10.03
N ARG A 39 9.10 -3.40 -10.51
CA ARG A 39 10.49 -3.23 -10.04
C ARG A 39 10.54 -2.75 -8.59
N LEU A 40 9.65 -1.84 -8.20
CA LEU A 40 9.54 -1.43 -6.80
C LEU A 40 9.20 -2.62 -5.89
N ARG A 41 8.30 -3.50 -6.32
CA ARG A 41 7.95 -4.71 -5.56
C ARG A 41 9.16 -5.63 -5.33
N THR A 42 10.01 -5.82 -6.34
CA THR A 42 11.22 -6.65 -6.18
C THR A 42 12.26 -6.04 -5.25
N ALA A 43 12.26 -4.73 -5.12
CA ALA A 43 13.19 -3.99 -4.26
C ALA A 43 12.80 -3.95 -2.78
N HIS A 44 11.58 -4.42 -2.44
CA HIS A 44 11.07 -4.40 -1.07
C HIS A 44 10.85 -5.83 -0.54
N ASP A 45 10.85 -5.98 0.78
CA ASP A 45 10.62 -7.27 1.44
C ASP A 45 9.14 -7.59 1.58
N ALA A 46 8.29 -6.55 1.65
CA ALA A 46 6.85 -6.69 1.75
C ALA A 46 6.11 -5.62 0.94
N VAL A 47 4.94 -5.98 0.40
CA VAL A 47 3.96 -5.07 -0.19
C VAL A 47 2.73 -5.02 0.70
N LEU A 48 2.37 -3.84 1.18
CA LEU A 48 1.29 -3.61 2.13
C LEU A 48 0.13 -2.84 1.48
N VAL A 49 -1.08 -3.37 1.66
CA VAL A 49 -2.34 -2.75 1.22
C VAL A 49 -3.41 -2.83 2.31
N GLY A 50 -4.46 -2.03 2.18
CA GLY A 50 -5.68 -2.18 2.97
C GLY A 50 -6.64 -3.23 2.37
N ALA A 51 -7.50 -3.83 3.22
CA ALA A 51 -8.50 -4.80 2.76
C ALA A 51 -9.48 -4.21 1.71
N GLU A 52 -9.73 -2.91 1.72
CA GLU A 52 -10.56 -2.27 0.69
C GLU A 52 -9.91 -2.37 -0.71
N THR A 53 -8.59 -2.19 -0.80
CA THR A 53 -7.83 -2.39 -2.04
C THR A 53 -7.96 -3.85 -2.52
N VAL A 54 -7.86 -4.82 -1.60
CA VAL A 54 -8.06 -6.24 -1.97
C VAL A 54 -9.46 -6.49 -2.52
N ARG A 55 -10.49 -5.95 -1.88
CA ARG A 55 -11.90 -6.14 -2.32
C ARG A 55 -12.20 -5.49 -3.67
N LYS A 56 -11.58 -4.33 -3.96
CA LYS A 56 -11.87 -3.57 -5.19
C LYS A 56 -11.03 -4.00 -6.37
N ASP A 57 -9.73 -4.14 -6.14
CA ASP A 57 -8.76 -4.32 -7.23
C ASP A 57 -8.33 -5.78 -7.40
N ASN A 58 -8.63 -6.64 -6.42
CA ASN A 58 -8.27 -8.07 -6.39
C ASN A 58 -6.82 -8.31 -6.85
N PRO A 59 -5.82 -7.65 -6.24
CA PRO A 59 -4.45 -7.72 -6.70
C PRO A 59 -3.76 -9.00 -6.24
N SER A 60 -2.84 -9.54 -7.06
CA SER A 60 -1.96 -10.64 -6.62
C SER A 60 -0.85 -10.17 -5.67
N LEU A 61 -0.44 -8.89 -5.77
CA LEU A 61 0.66 -8.24 -5.06
C LEU A 61 2.05 -8.85 -5.31
N LEU A 62 2.17 -9.87 -6.14
CA LEU A 62 3.45 -10.41 -6.59
C LEU A 62 4.14 -9.46 -7.57
N ALA A 63 5.46 -9.51 -7.60
CA ALA A 63 6.26 -8.83 -8.61
C ALA A 63 6.25 -9.65 -9.91
N ARG A 64 5.70 -9.08 -10.96
CA ARG A 64 5.64 -9.67 -12.31
C ARG A 64 6.63 -8.95 -13.22
N THR A 65 7.89 -9.35 -13.11
CA THR A 65 8.99 -8.82 -13.94
C THR A 65 9.34 -9.78 -15.07
N GLU A 66 9.97 -9.24 -16.12
CA GLU A 66 10.53 -10.03 -17.21
C GLU A 66 12.05 -9.73 -17.28
N PRO A 67 12.93 -10.70 -17.01
CA PRO A 67 12.64 -12.06 -16.55
C PRO A 67 12.03 -12.11 -15.14
N PRO A 68 11.38 -13.22 -14.75
CA PRO A 68 10.76 -13.36 -13.43
C PRO A 68 11.77 -13.17 -12.29
N SER A 69 11.40 -12.36 -11.29
CA SER A 69 12.24 -12.15 -10.12
C SER A 69 12.29 -13.42 -9.23
N ALA A 70 13.50 -13.80 -8.83
CA ALA A 70 13.70 -14.87 -7.85
C ALA A 70 13.21 -14.48 -6.45
N LYS A 71 13.19 -13.17 -6.14
CA LYS A 71 12.69 -12.65 -4.86
C LYS A 71 11.28 -12.10 -5.05
N GLN A 72 10.34 -12.62 -4.29
CA GLN A 72 8.97 -12.11 -4.21
C GLN A 72 8.72 -11.46 -2.84
N PRO A 73 8.06 -10.31 -2.79
CA PRO A 73 7.74 -9.65 -1.52
C PRO A 73 6.65 -10.43 -0.78
N ALA A 74 6.70 -10.42 0.55
CA ALA A 74 5.57 -10.82 1.37
C ALA A 74 4.35 -9.93 1.07
N ARG A 75 3.15 -10.52 1.04
CA ARG A 75 1.91 -9.83 0.77
C ARG A 75 1.21 -9.50 2.07
N VAL A 76 1.12 -8.23 2.40
CA VAL A 76 0.62 -7.76 3.69
C VAL A 76 -0.70 -7.04 3.50
N VAL A 77 -1.71 -7.44 4.26
CA VAL A 77 -3.01 -6.76 4.30
C VAL A 77 -3.30 -6.26 5.70
N VAL A 78 -3.74 -5.02 5.81
CA VAL A 78 -4.21 -4.44 7.08
C VAL A 78 -5.74 -4.32 7.04
N THR A 79 -6.40 -4.84 8.08
CA THR A 79 -7.86 -4.85 8.18
C THR A 79 -8.30 -4.77 9.64
N THR A 80 -9.49 -4.24 9.89
CA THR A 80 -10.10 -4.28 11.23
C THR A 80 -11.11 -5.41 11.41
N ARG A 81 -11.62 -5.98 10.30
CA ARG A 81 -12.77 -6.91 10.31
C ARG A 81 -12.51 -8.22 9.59
N LEU A 82 -11.31 -8.45 9.07
CA LEU A 82 -10.98 -9.62 8.24
C LEU A 82 -11.94 -9.79 7.04
N GLU A 83 -12.43 -8.67 6.50
CA GLU A 83 -13.31 -8.65 5.33
C GLU A 83 -12.49 -8.74 4.04
N ILE A 84 -11.87 -9.89 3.82
CA ILE A 84 -11.09 -10.23 2.63
C ILE A 84 -11.79 -11.39 1.94
N PRO A 85 -12.07 -11.31 0.63
CA PRO A 85 -12.64 -12.43 -0.12
C PRO A 85 -11.69 -13.65 -0.07
N PRO A 86 -12.17 -14.85 0.29
CA PRO A 86 -11.32 -16.04 0.34
C PRO A 86 -10.80 -16.48 -1.03
N ASP A 87 -11.48 -16.08 -2.11
CA ASP A 87 -11.09 -16.31 -3.50
C ASP A 87 -10.20 -15.19 -4.07
N ALA A 88 -9.70 -14.27 -3.23
CA ALA A 88 -8.81 -13.20 -3.68
C ALA A 88 -7.53 -13.78 -4.30
N LYS A 89 -7.11 -13.20 -5.44
CA LYS A 89 -5.92 -13.66 -6.22
C LYS A 89 -4.66 -13.80 -5.38
N MET A 90 -4.55 -13.01 -4.31
CA MET A 90 -3.39 -13.08 -3.43
C MET A 90 -3.26 -14.42 -2.69
N PHE A 91 -4.30 -15.22 -2.56
CA PHE A 91 -4.23 -16.55 -1.94
C PHE A 91 -3.84 -17.66 -2.92
N GLY A 92 -3.97 -17.44 -4.23
CA GLY A 92 -3.66 -18.45 -5.24
C GLY A 92 -2.19 -18.91 -5.26
N ASP A 93 -1.28 -18.07 -4.78
CA ASP A 93 0.17 -18.27 -4.89
C ASP A 93 0.88 -18.23 -3.54
N VAL A 94 0.24 -18.72 -2.46
CA VAL A 94 0.81 -18.65 -1.09
C VAL A 94 2.15 -19.39 -0.96
N ALA A 95 2.39 -20.38 -1.80
CA ALA A 95 3.67 -21.09 -1.86
C ALA A 95 4.82 -20.24 -2.42
N ILE A 96 4.51 -19.22 -3.22
CA ILE A 96 5.51 -18.34 -3.85
C ILE A 96 5.97 -17.25 -2.87
N ALA A 97 5.03 -16.67 -2.13
CA ALA A 97 5.30 -15.66 -1.13
C ALA A 97 4.26 -15.70 0.00
N PRO A 98 4.63 -15.43 1.25
CA PRO A 98 3.69 -15.47 2.36
C PRO A 98 2.62 -14.38 2.25
N VAL A 99 1.42 -14.69 2.74
CA VAL A 99 0.33 -13.75 2.97
C VAL A 99 0.21 -13.51 4.47
N ILE A 100 0.34 -12.26 4.89
CA ILE A 100 0.26 -11.84 6.29
C ILE A 100 -0.90 -10.85 6.41
N VAL A 101 -1.82 -11.12 7.31
CA VAL A 101 -2.98 -10.25 7.54
C VAL A 101 -2.94 -9.71 8.96
N PHE A 102 -2.73 -8.41 9.08
CA PHE A 102 -2.83 -7.70 10.35
C PHE A 102 -4.27 -7.35 10.65
N SER A 103 -4.74 -7.71 11.84
CA SER A 103 -6.11 -7.45 12.27
C SER A 103 -6.19 -7.10 13.75
N VAL A 104 -7.24 -6.36 14.11
CA VAL A 104 -7.51 -6.05 15.51
C VAL A 104 -8.10 -7.28 16.25
N PRO A 105 -7.90 -7.43 17.58
CA PRO A 105 -8.29 -8.63 18.32
C PRO A 105 -9.79 -8.94 18.31
N ARG A 106 -10.64 -7.96 18.00
CA ARG A 106 -12.11 -8.13 17.92
C ARG A 106 -12.63 -8.63 16.58
N ALA A 107 -11.73 -9.02 15.68
CA ALA A 107 -12.12 -9.57 14.38
C ALA A 107 -12.81 -10.95 14.56
N SER A 108 -13.67 -11.29 13.60
CA SER A 108 -14.47 -12.53 13.64
C SER A 108 -13.57 -13.78 13.62
N PRO A 109 -13.65 -14.68 14.64
CA PRO A 109 -12.89 -15.94 14.63
C PRO A 109 -13.21 -16.83 13.43
N ALA A 110 -14.46 -16.81 12.96
CA ALA A 110 -14.86 -17.58 11.78
C ALA A 110 -14.17 -17.08 10.51
N ARG A 111 -14.05 -15.76 10.32
CA ARG A 111 -13.31 -15.18 9.20
C ARG A 111 -11.82 -15.46 9.31
N GLN A 112 -11.27 -15.42 10.52
CA GLN A 112 -9.87 -15.78 10.76
C GLN A 112 -9.60 -17.21 10.30
N ALA A 113 -10.40 -18.18 10.76
CA ALA A 113 -10.23 -19.59 10.38
C ALA A 113 -10.31 -19.80 8.86
N ILE A 114 -11.19 -19.07 8.16
CA ILE A 114 -11.27 -19.13 6.69
C ILE A 114 -9.96 -18.63 6.05
N LEU A 115 -9.44 -17.49 6.46
CA LEU A 115 -8.23 -16.92 5.88
C LEU A 115 -6.99 -17.77 6.20
N GLU A 116 -6.92 -18.35 7.39
CA GLU A 116 -5.87 -19.30 7.78
C GLU A 116 -5.91 -20.57 6.92
N ALA A 117 -7.12 -21.09 6.64
CA ALA A 117 -7.30 -22.22 5.72
C ALA A 117 -6.87 -21.89 4.28
N MET A 118 -6.91 -20.62 3.87
CA MET A 118 -6.37 -20.12 2.59
C MET A 118 -4.85 -19.90 2.63
N GLY A 119 -4.17 -20.21 3.74
CA GLY A 119 -2.73 -20.07 3.90
C GLY A 119 -2.27 -18.69 4.40
N ALA A 120 -3.16 -17.84 4.88
CA ALA A 120 -2.78 -16.58 5.50
C ALA A 120 -2.25 -16.79 6.92
N ARG A 121 -1.22 -16.04 7.28
CA ARG A 121 -0.80 -15.85 8.67
C ARG A 121 -1.52 -14.63 9.24
N ILE A 122 -2.31 -14.83 10.29
CA ILE A 122 -3.02 -13.74 10.96
C ILE A 122 -2.16 -13.22 12.12
N GLU A 123 -1.89 -11.91 12.12
CA GLU A 123 -1.13 -11.21 13.15
C GLU A 123 -2.05 -10.20 13.85
N PRO A 124 -2.30 -10.36 15.15
CA PRO A 124 -3.07 -9.39 15.90
C PRO A 124 -2.25 -8.12 16.15
N VAL A 125 -2.92 -6.96 16.03
CA VAL A 125 -2.38 -5.65 16.41
C VAL A 125 -3.48 -4.83 17.09
N ASP A 126 -3.09 -3.90 17.95
CA ASP A 126 -4.04 -3.04 18.64
C ASP A 126 -4.77 -2.09 17.68
N THR A 127 -5.85 -1.52 18.19
CA THR A 127 -6.61 -0.51 17.48
C THR A 127 -5.95 0.85 17.67
N GLY A 128 -5.68 1.54 16.56
CA GLY A 128 -5.16 2.90 16.54
C GLY A 128 -6.11 3.89 15.85
N PRO A 129 -5.73 5.14 15.71
CA PRO A 129 -6.49 6.13 14.94
C PRO A 129 -6.78 5.64 13.52
N GLY A 130 -8.06 5.60 13.13
CA GLY A 130 -8.46 5.17 11.78
C GLY A 130 -8.50 3.67 11.54
N GLY A 131 -8.20 2.81 12.51
CA GLY A 131 -8.28 1.34 12.37
C GLY A 131 -7.25 0.57 13.17
N ALA A 132 -6.44 -0.28 12.50
CA ALA A 132 -5.31 -0.95 13.14
C ALA A 132 -4.17 0.05 13.43
N ASP A 133 -3.47 -0.15 14.53
CA ASP A 133 -2.29 0.65 14.89
C ASP A 133 -1.15 0.40 13.90
N MET A 134 -0.89 1.38 13.04
CA MET A 134 0.14 1.28 12.00
C MET A 134 1.56 1.29 12.57
N ALA A 135 1.80 1.87 13.75
CA ALA A 135 3.11 1.80 14.40
C ALA A 135 3.38 0.35 14.86
N ALA A 136 2.40 -0.29 15.49
CA ALA A 136 2.47 -1.70 15.89
C ALA A 136 2.61 -2.65 14.68
N VAL A 137 1.92 -2.36 13.56
CA VAL A 137 2.09 -3.11 12.29
C VAL A 137 3.55 -3.04 11.82
N LEU A 138 4.16 -1.85 11.79
CA LEU A 138 5.55 -1.68 11.34
C LEU A 138 6.54 -2.35 12.31
N GLU A 139 6.34 -2.25 13.61
CA GLU A 139 7.15 -2.93 14.61
C GLU A 139 7.09 -4.45 14.42
N ARG A 140 5.90 -4.99 14.21
CA ARG A 140 5.70 -6.43 13.98
C ARG A 140 6.37 -6.89 12.68
N LEU A 141 6.27 -6.11 11.61
CA LEU A 141 6.96 -6.39 10.34
C LEU A 141 8.49 -6.40 10.53
N SER A 142 9.03 -5.46 11.31
CA SER A 142 10.45 -5.47 11.68
C SER A 142 10.83 -6.73 12.46
N GLY A 143 10.01 -7.14 13.43
CA GLY A 143 10.20 -8.38 14.20
C GLY A 143 10.15 -9.65 13.33
N LEU A 144 9.47 -9.62 12.19
CA LEU A 144 9.44 -10.68 11.18
C LEU A 144 10.64 -10.64 10.22
N GLY A 145 11.55 -9.68 10.38
CA GLY A 145 12.77 -9.55 9.59
C GLY A 145 12.63 -8.71 8.31
N PHE A 146 11.51 -8.01 8.12
CA PHE A 146 11.32 -7.14 6.95
C PHE A 146 11.99 -5.78 7.18
N GLY A 147 12.98 -5.44 6.35
CA GLY A 147 13.70 -4.17 6.38
C GLY A 147 13.10 -3.08 5.51
N GLY A 148 12.31 -3.44 4.48
CA GLY A 148 11.67 -2.51 3.54
C GLY A 148 10.24 -2.87 3.21
N VAL A 149 9.31 -1.93 3.32
CA VAL A 149 7.88 -2.11 3.05
C VAL A 149 7.43 -1.11 1.98
N LEU A 150 6.85 -1.64 0.89
CA LEU A 150 6.17 -0.86 -0.14
C LEU A 150 4.67 -0.79 0.19
N VAL A 151 4.15 0.39 0.42
CA VAL A 151 2.72 0.63 0.68
C VAL A 151 2.06 1.06 -0.62
N GLU A 152 1.16 0.23 -1.17
CA GLU A 152 0.56 0.47 -2.49
C GLU A 152 -0.90 0.89 -2.45
N GLY A 153 -1.53 0.97 -1.30
CA GLY A 153 -2.91 1.34 -1.35
C GLY A 153 -3.64 1.46 -0.03
N GLY A 154 -4.72 2.23 -0.15
CA GLY A 154 -5.56 2.67 0.94
C GLY A 154 -5.20 4.08 1.38
N GLY A 155 -5.96 5.08 0.90
CA GLY A 155 -5.74 6.49 1.28
C GLY A 155 -5.71 6.71 2.79
N ARG A 156 -6.43 5.88 3.55
CA ARG A 156 -6.42 5.91 5.03
C ARG A 156 -5.09 5.42 5.60
N ILE A 157 -4.53 4.31 5.07
CA ILE A 157 -3.23 3.80 5.50
C ILE A 157 -2.14 4.81 5.15
N ALA A 158 -2.18 5.37 3.94
CA ALA A 158 -1.25 6.39 3.51
C ALA A 158 -1.28 7.63 4.42
N ALA A 159 -2.47 8.13 4.74
CA ALA A 159 -2.65 9.26 5.66
C ALA A 159 -2.12 8.92 7.07
N SER A 160 -2.49 7.77 7.64
CA SER A 160 -1.99 7.34 8.95
C SER A 160 -0.46 7.25 9.01
N LEU A 161 0.20 6.73 7.98
CA LEU A 161 1.66 6.63 7.94
C LEU A 161 2.34 8.00 7.77
N ILE A 162 1.73 8.92 7.03
CA ILE A 162 2.20 10.31 6.91
C ILE A 162 2.06 11.03 8.23
N ASP A 163 0.92 10.92 8.89
CA ASP A 163 0.63 11.55 10.18
C ASP A 163 1.56 11.04 11.29
N LEU A 164 1.83 9.74 11.32
CA LEU A 164 2.84 9.13 12.20
C LEU A 164 4.27 9.58 11.89
N GLY A 165 4.49 10.25 10.78
CA GLY A 165 5.83 10.68 10.40
C GLY A 165 6.79 9.54 10.03
N VAL A 166 6.30 8.39 9.57
CA VAL A 166 7.12 7.19 9.32
C VAL A 166 7.36 6.90 7.83
N VAL A 167 6.80 7.70 6.92
CA VAL A 167 7.06 7.57 5.49
C VAL A 167 8.45 8.12 5.18
N ASP A 168 9.36 7.27 4.73
CA ASP A 168 10.75 7.64 4.39
C ASP A 168 10.85 8.07 2.93
N ARG A 169 10.02 7.48 2.05
CA ARG A 169 10.06 7.72 0.61
C ARG A 169 8.66 7.71 0.00
N ILE A 170 8.44 8.56 -0.99
CA ILE A 170 7.22 8.55 -1.82
C ILE A 170 7.63 8.31 -3.27
N GLU A 171 6.99 7.33 -3.91
CA GLU A 171 7.08 7.05 -5.34
C GLU A 171 5.73 7.45 -5.97
N TRP A 172 5.69 8.60 -6.61
CA TRP A 172 4.47 9.17 -7.14
C TRP A 172 4.42 9.09 -8.67
N PHE A 173 3.42 8.38 -9.16
CA PHE A 173 3.11 8.25 -10.59
C PHE A 173 1.89 9.12 -10.89
N ARG A 174 2.03 10.09 -11.78
CA ARG A 174 0.94 11.01 -12.17
C ARG A 174 0.61 10.84 -13.65
N ALA A 175 -0.64 10.48 -13.93
CA ALA A 175 -1.17 10.41 -15.28
C ALA A 175 -1.71 11.77 -15.73
N PRO A 176 -1.63 12.12 -17.04
CA PRO A 176 -2.11 13.40 -17.56
C PRO A 176 -3.63 13.42 -17.78
N ILE A 177 -4.38 13.05 -16.73
CA ILE A 177 -5.84 13.05 -16.70
C ILE A 177 -6.37 13.84 -15.50
N LEU A 178 -7.58 14.33 -15.58
CA LEU A 178 -8.28 15.02 -14.48
C LEU A 178 -9.54 14.24 -14.13
N LEU A 179 -9.76 13.99 -12.83
CA LEU A 179 -10.94 13.26 -12.33
C LEU A 179 -11.90 14.14 -11.53
N GLY A 180 -11.50 15.35 -11.16
CA GLY A 180 -12.34 16.33 -10.48
C GLY A 180 -12.50 16.11 -8.97
N GLY A 181 -13.21 17.02 -8.33
CA GLY A 181 -13.37 17.07 -6.87
C GLY A 181 -14.08 15.85 -6.26
N GLU A 182 -15.01 15.25 -6.98
CA GLU A 182 -15.73 14.04 -6.58
C GLU A 182 -14.86 12.76 -6.65
N GLY A 183 -13.73 12.79 -7.34
CA GLY A 183 -12.79 11.70 -7.41
C GLY A 183 -12.19 11.39 -6.04
N ARG A 184 -11.83 10.12 -5.78
CA ARG A 184 -11.22 9.70 -4.52
C ARG A 184 -9.81 10.26 -4.38
N PRO A 185 -9.49 10.96 -3.28
CA PRO A 185 -8.15 11.47 -3.06
C PRO A 185 -7.14 10.34 -2.78
N ALA A 186 -5.87 10.59 -3.14
CA ALA A 186 -4.77 9.66 -2.88
C ALA A 186 -4.48 9.49 -1.38
N LEU A 187 -4.67 10.55 -0.63
CA LEU A 187 -4.56 10.58 0.83
C LEU A 187 -5.95 10.83 1.41
N ALA A 188 -6.31 10.09 2.44
CA ALA A 188 -7.46 10.42 3.25
C ALA A 188 -7.20 11.73 4.02
N GLU A 189 -8.14 12.11 4.85
CA GLU A 189 -8.07 13.36 5.61
C GLU A 189 -6.77 13.47 6.42
N LEU A 190 -6.08 14.58 6.21
CA LEU A 190 -4.92 15.04 6.98
C LEU A 190 -5.26 16.47 7.40
N SER A 191 -5.18 16.74 8.70
CA SER A 191 -5.56 18.04 9.25
C SER A 191 -4.33 18.76 9.81
N TYR A 192 -3.91 19.82 9.13
CA TYR A 192 -2.85 20.70 9.60
C TYR A 192 -3.41 22.13 9.68
N ASP A 193 -3.37 22.74 10.86
CA ASP A 193 -3.88 24.09 11.07
C ASP A 193 -2.99 25.15 10.42
N VAL A 194 -1.69 24.90 10.36
CA VAL A 194 -0.73 25.80 9.75
C VAL A 194 0.16 25.06 8.75
N LEU A 195 0.55 25.75 7.68
CA LEU A 195 1.37 25.16 6.62
C LEU A 195 2.75 24.66 7.10
N ALA A 196 3.27 25.22 8.20
CA ALA A 196 4.54 24.82 8.78
C ALA A 196 4.52 23.39 9.33
N ASP A 197 3.36 22.90 9.77
CA ASP A 197 3.21 21.56 10.36
C ASP A 197 3.09 20.46 9.30
N ALA A 198 2.78 20.85 8.05
CA ALA A 198 2.67 19.88 6.95
C ALA A 198 4.04 19.21 6.67
N PRO A 199 4.08 17.87 6.56
CA PRO A 199 5.33 17.14 6.33
C PRO A 199 5.94 17.53 5.00
N ARG A 200 7.25 17.71 5.00
CA ARG A 200 8.01 18.13 3.83
C ARG A 200 8.82 16.97 3.27
N PHE A 201 8.88 16.92 1.95
CA PHE A 201 9.65 15.95 1.20
C PHE A 201 10.52 16.67 0.16
N LYS A 202 11.73 16.17 -0.06
CA LYS A 202 12.64 16.64 -1.09
C LYS A 202 12.56 15.71 -2.29
N ARG A 203 12.30 16.28 -3.49
CA ARG A 203 12.34 15.50 -4.72
C ARG A 203 13.77 15.08 -5.02
N VAL A 204 13.99 13.77 -5.22
CA VAL A 204 15.29 13.17 -5.50
C VAL A 204 15.39 12.60 -6.91
N ALA A 205 14.26 12.33 -7.58
CA ALA A 205 14.24 11.91 -8.98
C ALA A 205 12.94 12.35 -9.67
N LEU A 206 13.03 12.49 -11.00
CA LEU A 206 11.90 12.72 -11.91
C LEU A 206 12.21 12.01 -13.24
N ARG A 207 11.22 11.27 -13.76
CA ARG A 207 11.31 10.57 -15.05
C ARG A 207 9.96 10.58 -15.76
N GLU A 208 9.99 10.63 -17.08
CA GLU A 208 8.82 10.35 -17.92
C GLU A 208 8.72 8.84 -18.14
N LEU A 209 7.50 8.32 -17.99
CA LEU A 209 7.15 6.92 -18.20
C LEU A 209 5.99 6.83 -19.20
N GLY A 210 6.30 7.01 -20.49
CA GLY A 210 5.31 7.23 -21.53
C GLY A 210 4.60 8.56 -21.31
N PRO A 211 3.27 8.61 -21.23
CA PRO A 211 2.54 9.85 -20.93
C PRO A 211 2.59 10.28 -19.47
N ASP A 212 2.97 9.37 -18.57
CA ASP A 212 2.97 9.62 -17.13
C ASP A 212 4.28 10.25 -16.67
N VAL A 213 4.24 10.93 -15.53
CA VAL A 213 5.41 11.41 -14.81
C VAL A 213 5.58 10.60 -13.53
N TRP A 214 6.76 10.05 -13.31
CA TRP A 214 7.17 9.45 -12.05
C TRP A 214 8.12 10.40 -11.31
N GLU A 215 7.78 10.66 -10.07
CA GLU A 215 8.57 11.47 -9.16
C GLU A 215 8.89 10.67 -7.90
N SER A 216 10.13 10.77 -7.44
CA SER A 216 10.56 10.16 -6.18
C SER A 216 10.96 11.25 -5.19
N TYR A 217 10.48 11.09 -3.96
CA TYR A 217 10.72 12.03 -2.88
C TYR A 217 11.25 11.30 -1.65
N GLU A 218 12.15 11.91 -0.93
CA GLU A 218 12.62 11.47 0.38
C GLU A 218 12.19 12.48 1.45
N ARG A 219 12.00 12.00 2.66
CA ARG A 219 11.67 12.85 3.79
C ARG A 219 12.78 13.89 3.99
N ALA A 220 12.38 15.18 4.19
CA ALA A 220 13.30 16.28 4.41
C ALA A 220 13.87 16.27 5.84
#